data_e1606ec8b0cd5422c669f8d12f74054a
#
_entry.id   e1606ec8b0cd5422c669f8d12f74054a
#
_cell.length_a   1.000
_cell.length_b   1.000
_cell.length_c   1.000
_cell.angle_alpha   90.00
_cell.angle_beta   90.00
_cell.angle_gamma   90.00
#
_symmetry.space_group_name_H-M   'P 1'
#
loop_
_entity.id
_entity.type
_entity.pdbx_description
1 polymer ?
#
loop_
_entity_poly.entity_id
_entity_poly.type
_entity_poly.pdbx_seq_one_letter_code
_entity_poly.pdbx_strand_id
1 'polypeptide(L)'
;MSQSVTLRPQFWEQFSLEQLTQAEWEALCDGCGACCLIKFKDDDTDEVEYSDVACRLLDCATGACQYYPTRRDYVPDCISLTIDNIGEMYWLPASCAYKRLYYGQPLPSWHLLLTQDAAVTQTMMRQKNISVAGRCQSETEVSELEQEERVIHWIRQ
;
A
#
# COMPACT_ATOMS: atom_id res chain seq x y z
N MET A 1 -9.69 -9.57 25.59
CA MET A 1 -10.21 -8.20 25.55
C MET A 1 -9.60 -7.45 24.37
N SER A 2 -10.40 -7.12 23.42
CA SER A 2 -9.94 -6.24 22.35
C SER A 2 -9.79 -4.84 22.94
N GLN A 3 -8.56 -4.34 22.97
CA GLN A 3 -8.36 -2.94 23.26
C GLN A 3 -8.88 -2.14 22.08
N SER A 4 -9.92 -1.36 22.31
CA SER A 4 -10.35 -0.38 21.33
C SER A 4 -9.27 0.69 21.23
N VAL A 5 -8.55 0.70 20.12
CA VAL A 5 -7.58 1.75 19.86
C VAL A 5 -8.34 2.99 19.43
N THR A 6 -8.27 4.04 20.23
CA THR A 6 -8.91 5.32 19.92
C THR A 6 -7.97 6.16 19.07
N LEU A 7 -8.38 6.46 17.85
CA LEU A 7 -7.67 7.40 16.98
C LEU A 7 -8.13 8.82 17.32
N ARG A 8 -7.19 9.75 17.39
CA ARG A 8 -7.53 11.15 17.63
C ARG A 8 -8.28 11.71 16.41
N PRO A 9 -9.31 12.57 16.59
CA PRO A 9 -10.08 13.09 15.46
C PRO A 9 -9.20 13.86 14.49
N GLN A 10 -9.35 13.56 13.18
CA GLN A 10 -8.63 14.23 12.10
C GLN A 10 -7.12 14.34 12.33
N PHE A 11 -6.52 13.30 12.94
CA PHE A 11 -5.12 13.30 13.34
C PHE A 11 -4.18 13.57 12.14
N TRP A 12 -4.56 13.15 10.93
CA TRP A 12 -3.77 13.35 9.72
C TRP A 12 -3.69 14.83 9.29
N GLU A 13 -4.54 15.69 9.81
CA GLU A 13 -4.53 17.14 9.56
C GLU A 13 -3.96 17.92 10.72
N GLN A 14 -4.14 17.45 11.95
CA GLN A 14 -3.80 18.18 13.18
C GLN A 14 -2.38 17.93 13.64
N PHE A 15 -1.78 16.81 13.27
CA PHE A 15 -0.46 16.41 13.73
C PHE A 15 0.45 16.12 12.55
N SER A 16 1.77 16.34 12.72
CA SER A 16 2.76 15.89 11.76
C SER A 16 2.85 14.36 11.80
N LEU A 17 3.39 13.76 10.73
CA LEU A 17 3.56 12.29 10.68
C LEU A 17 4.39 11.77 11.86
N GLU A 18 5.37 12.55 12.31
CA GLU A 18 6.22 12.19 13.45
C GLU A 18 5.48 12.13 14.78
N GLN A 19 4.34 12.83 14.88
CA GLN A 19 3.54 12.94 16.10
C GLN A 19 2.43 11.88 16.18
N LEU A 20 2.25 11.07 15.15
CA LEU A 20 1.20 10.06 15.13
C LEU A 20 1.54 8.90 16.06
N THR A 21 0.50 8.34 16.68
CA THR A 21 0.64 7.09 17.42
C THR A 21 0.85 5.95 16.43
N GLN A 22 1.32 4.79 16.90
CA GLN A 22 1.48 3.61 16.04
C GLN A 22 0.15 3.22 15.39
N ALA A 23 -0.95 3.26 16.13
CA ALA A 23 -2.27 2.94 15.60
C ALA A 23 -2.71 3.93 14.52
N GLU A 24 -2.44 5.22 14.70
CA GLU A 24 -2.75 6.25 13.71
C GLU A 24 -1.91 6.06 12.45
N TRP A 25 -0.63 5.77 12.61
CA TRP A 25 0.25 5.47 11.48
C TRP A 25 -0.27 4.29 10.66
N GLU A 26 -0.62 3.18 11.33
CA GLU A 26 -1.16 2.00 10.66
C GLU A 26 -2.50 2.27 9.96
N ALA A 27 -3.31 3.17 10.50
CA ALA A 27 -4.60 3.53 9.92
C ALA A 27 -4.47 4.34 8.62
N LEU A 28 -3.29 4.86 8.30
CA LEU A 28 -3.06 5.61 7.05
C LEU A 28 -3.06 4.73 5.81
N CYS A 29 -2.79 3.44 5.92
CA CYS A 29 -2.82 2.54 4.78
C CYS A 29 -4.26 2.33 4.29
N ASP A 30 -4.50 2.57 3.00
CA ASP A 30 -5.81 2.38 2.40
C ASP A 30 -6.07 0.95 1.90
N GLY A 31 -5.05 0.09 1.96
CA GLY A 31 -5.19 -1.29 1.53
C GLY A 31 -5.19 -1.49 0.02
N CYS A 32 -4.59 -0.58 -0.74
CA CYS A 32 -4.54 -0.71 -2.21
C CYS A 32 -3.76 -1.94 -2.69
N GLY A 33 -2.85 -2.46 -1.86
CA GLY A 33 -2.08 -3.66 -2.17
C GLY A 33 -0.87 -3.46 -3.08
N ALA A 34 -0.64 -2.25 -3.58
CA ALA A 34 0.45 -1.98 -4.51
C ALA A 34 1.83 -2.28 -3.92
N CYS A 35 2.01 -2.07 -2.62
CA CYS A 35 3.28 -2.37 -1.94
C CYS A 35 3.65 -3.85 -1.97
N CYS A 36 2.66 -4.73 -2.13
CA CYS A 36 2.86 -6.17 -2.20
C CYS A 36 3.09 -6.70 -3.61
N LEU A 37 3.05 -5.84 -4.63
CA LEU A 37 3.38 -6.22 -5.98
C LEU A 37 4.90 -6.29 -6.16
N ILE A 38 5.35 -7.25 -6.93
CA ILE A 38 6.77 -7.36 -7.30
C ILE A 38 7.12 -6.19 -8.22
N LYS A 39 8.26 -5.57 -7.97
CA LYS A 39 8.74 -4.37 -8.66
C LYS A 39 10.12 -4.63 -9.23
N PHE A 40 10.42 -3.97 -10.33
CA PHE A 40 11.71 -4.05 -10.98
C PHE A 40 12.34 -2.65 -11.01
N LYS A 41 13.57 -2.55 -10.51
CA LYS A 41 14.32 -1.30 -10.50
C LYS A 41 15.37 -1.32 -11.60
N ASP A 42 15.39 -0.28 -12.43
CA ASP A 42 16.44 -0.09 -13.42
C ASP A 42 17.69 0.45 -12.74
N ASP A 43 18.81 -0.26 -12.87
CA ASP A 43 20.06 0.10 -12.22
C ASP A 43 20.70 1.39 -12.77
N ASP A 44 20.36 1.76 -14.01
CA ASP A 44 20.93 2.95 -14.66
C ASP A 44 20.13 4.21 -14.37
N THR A 45 18.80 4.11 -14.29
CA THR A 45 17.90 5.26 -14.14
C THR A 45 17.25 5.36 -12.77
N ASP A 46 17.37 4.31 -11.93
CA ASP A 46 16.65 4.16 -10.67
C ASP A 46 15.11 4.15 -10.82
N GLU A 47 14.60 4.03 -12.03
CA GLU A 47 13.17 3.90 -12.25
C GLU A 47 12.66 2.56 -11.75
N VAL A 48 11.49 2.58 -11.10
CA VAL A 48 10.83 1.39 -10.59
C VAL A 48 9.56 1.13 -11.39
N GLU A 49 9.45 -0.09 -11.92
CA GLU A 49 8.26 -0.55 -12.64
C GLU A 49 7.54 -1.59 -11.80
N TYR A 50 6.20 -1.45 -11.72
CA TYR A 50 5.36 -2.42 -11.05
C TYR A 50 4.98 -3.54 -11.99
N SER A 51 4.88 -4.76 -11.45
CA SER A 51 4.23 -5.88 -12.14
C SER A 51 2.86 -6.14 -11.51
N ASP A 52 2.05 -6.99 -12.14
CA ASP A 52 0.81 -7.48 -11.54
C ASP A 52 1.01 -8.82 -10.80
N VAL A 53 2.25 -9.14 -10.48
CA VAL A 53 2.61 -10.33 -9.70
C VAL A 53 2.70 -9.95 -8.24
N ALA A 54 1.90 -10.61 -7.41
CA ALA A 54 1.76 -10.27 -6.00
C ALA A 54 2.60 -11.18 -5.11
N CYS A 55 3.07 -10.61 -3.97
CA CYS A 55 3.66 -11.37 -2.90
C CYS A 55 2.74 -12.53 -2.50
N ARG A 56 3.33 -13.68 -2.19
CA ARG A 56 2.58 -14.90 -1.83
C ARG A 56 1.64 -14.71 -0.63
N LEU A 57 1.86 -13.69 0.20
CA LEU A 57 1.00 -13.39 1.35
C LEU A 57 -0.23 -12.54 0.97
N LEU A 58 -0.25 -11.96 -0.22
CA LEU A 58 -1.36 -11.11 -0.65
C LEU A 58 -2.52 -11.97 -1.15
N ASP A 59 -3.71 -11.68 -0.64
CA ASP A 59 -4.94 -12.22 -1.20
C ASP A 59 -5.31 -11.38 -2.43
N CYS A 60 -5.14 -11.96 -3.61
CA CYS A 60 -5.40 -11.25 -4.87
C CYS A 60 -6.88 -10.90 -5.08
N ALA A 61 -7.79 -11.58 -4.39
CA ALA A 61 -9.22 -11.26 -4.48
C ALA A 61 -9.57 -10.00 -3.68
N THR A 62 -8.94 -9.80 -2.53
CA THR A 62 -9.25 -8.68 -1.62
C THR A 62 -8.20 -7.56 -1.66
N GLY A 63 -6.99 -7.86 -2.12
CA GLY A 63 -5.87 -6.92 -2.09
C GLY A 63 -5.24 -6.74 -0.71
N ALA A 64 -5.54 -7.62 0.25
CA ALA A 64 -5.04 -7.55 1.61
C ALA A 64 -3.99 -8.63 1.90
N CYS A 65 -2.98 -8.28 2.70
CA CYS A 65 -2.00 -9.24 3.19
C CYS A 65 -2.67 -10.16 4.22
N GLN A 66 -2.62 -11.48 3.99
CA GLN A 66 -3.27 -12.46 4.86
C GLN A 66 -2.59 -12.61 6.22
N TYR A 67 -1.30 -12.29 6.29
CA TYR A 67 -0.49 -12.44 7.50
C TYR A 67 0.18 -11.13 7.90
N TYR A 68 -0.57 -10.03 7.82
CA TYR A 68 -0.01 -8.68 8.01
C TYR A 68 0.80 -8.54 9.32
N PRO A 69 0.29 -8.95 10.49
CA PRO A 69 1.05 -8.78 11.75
C PRO A 69 2.34 -9.61 11.81
N THR A 70 2.37 -10.76 11.14
CA THR A 70 3.51 -11.69 11.16
C THR A 70 4.19 -11.83 9.81
N ARG A 71 3.91 -10.89 8.89
CA ARG A 71 4.37 -10.99 7.50
C ARG A 71 5.89 -11.17 7.36
N ARG A 72 6.67 -10.59 8.24
CA ARG A 72 8.13 -10.68 8.18
C ARG A 72 8.67 -12.04 8.61
N ASP A 73 7.88 -12.84 9.31
CA ASP A 73 8.22 -14.21 9.63
C ASP A 73 8.20 -15.11 8.39
N TYR A 74 7.34 -14.77 7.43
CA TYR A 74 7.20 -15.48 6.15
C TYR A 74 8.00 -14.85 5.03
N VAL A 75 8.08 -13.54 5.00
CA VAL A 75 8.79 -12.74 3.99
C VAL A 75 9.65 -11.71 4.72
N PRO A 76 10.90 -12.06 5.08
CA PRO A 76 11.78 -11.16 5.85
C PRO A 76 12.03 -9.82 5.17
N ASP A 77 11.99 -9.77 3.84
CA ASP A 77 12.21 -8.56 3.05
C ASP A 77 10.95 -7.72 2.87
N CYS A 78 9.84 -8.08 3.52
CA CYS A 78 8.60 -7.32 3.44
C CYS A 78 8.82 -5.88 3.92
N ILE A 79 8.34 -4.93 3.11
CA ILE A 79 8.52 -3.51 3.38
C ILE A 79 7.64 -3.08 4.56
N SER A 80 8.25 -2.38 5.51
CA SER A 80 7.54 -1.67 6.57
C SER A 80 7.79 -0.18 6.40
N LEU A 81 6.71 0.57 6.18
CA LEU A 81 6.80 2.02 6.07
C LEU A 81 6.98 2.63 7.46
N THR A 82 7.97 3.52 7.60
CA THR A 82 8.22 4.28 8.81
C THR A 82 8.48 5.74 8.44
N ILE A 83 8.40 6.63 9.44
CA ILE A 83 8.74 8.04 9.20
C ILE A 83 10.18 8.22 8.74
N ASP A 84 11.06 7.31 9.14
CA ASP A 84 12.48 7.40 8.78
C ASP A 84 12.78 6.98 7.35
N ASN A 85 11.97 6.08 6.76
CA ASN A 85 12.24 5.54 5.42
C ASN A 85 11.29 6.04 4.33
N ILE A 86 10.18 6.66 4.69
CA ILE A 86 9.14 7.05 3.72
C ILE A 86 9.67 7.98 2.63
N GLY A 87 10.58 8.87 2.97
CA GLY A 87 11.17 9.82 2.02
C GLY A 87 12.04 9.15 0.96
N GLU A 88 12.54 7.95 1.23
CA GLU A 88 13.37 7.18 0.30
C GLU A 88 12.55 6.30 -0.63
N MET A 89 11.27 6.12 -0.32
CA MET A 89 10.37 5.24 -1.09
C MET A 89 9.63 6.02 -2.17
N TYR A 90 10.39 6.63 -3.07
CA TYR A 90 9.85 7.44 -4.18
C TYR A 90 8.93 6.67 -5.12
N TRP A 91 9.06 5.34 -5.15
CA TRP A 91 8.28 4.46 -6.01
C TRP A 91 6.87 4.18 -5.48
N LEU A 92 6.51 4.61 -4.28
CA LEU A 92 5.15 4.45 -3.77
C LEU A 92 4.14 5.09 -4.74
N PRO A 93 2.93 4.52 -4.86
CA PRO A 93 1.91 5.11 -5.72
C PRO A 93 1.63 6.56 -5.33
N ALA A 94 1.36 7.40 -6.31
CA ALA A 94 0.99 8.80 -6.06
C ALA A 94 -0.26 8.92 -5.17
N SER A 95 -1.11 7.90 -5.18
CA SER A 95 -2.32 7.82 -4.36
C SER A 95 -2.08 7.34 -2.93
N CYS A 96 -0.88 6.85 -2.61
CA CYS A 96 -0.56 6.34 -1.28
C CYS A 96 -0.71 7.46 -0.23
N ALA A 97 -1.51 7.20 0.80
CA ALA A 97 -1.77 8.19 1.85
C ALA A 97 -0.49 8.62 2.57
N TYR A 98 0.42 7.69 2.85
CA TYR A 98 1.71 8.02 3.46
C TYR A 98 2.49 9.01 2.60
N LYS A 99 2.59 8.73 1.31
CA LYS A 99 3.32 9.60 0.37
C LYS A 99 2.65 10.96 0.26
N ARG A 100 1.33 10.99 0.13
CA ARG A 100 0.57 12.23 0.00
C ARG A 100 0.77 13.13 1.23
N LEU A 101 0.61 12.58 2.42
CA LEU A 101 0.79 13.35 3.65
C LEU A 101 2.24 13.80 3.84
N TYR A 102 3.20 12.97 3.46
CA TYR A 102 4.62 13.33 3.51
C TYR A 102 4.94 14.57 2.66
N TYR A 103 4.28 14.69 1.50
CA TYR A 103 4.44 15.84 0.60
C TYR A 103 3.43 16.95 0.83
N GLY A 104 2.72 16.93 1.95
CA GLY A 104 1.77 17.99 2.31
C GLY A 104 0.45 17.96 1.54
N GLN A 105 0.11 16.83 0.93
CA GLN A 105 -1.14 16.65 0.19
C GLN A 105 -2.21 16.01 1.08
N PRO A 106 -3.51 16.28 0.82
CA PRO A 106 -4.59 15.68 1.62
C PRO A 106 -4.73 14.19 1.37
N LEU A 107 -5.47 13.49 2.26
CA LEU A 107 -5.84 12.11 2.04
C LEU A 107 -6.65 11.97 0.74
N PRO A 108 -6.52 10.83 0.04
CA PRO A 108 -7.38 10.54 -1.11
C PRO A 108 -8.84 10.50 -0.69
N SER A 109 -9.74 10.94 -1.57
CA SER A 109 -11.17 11.03 -1.27
C SER A 109 -11.83 9.71 -0.89
N TRP A 110 -11.26 8.58 -1.34
CA TRP A 110 -11.78 7.25 -1.03
C TRP A 110 -11.28 6.67 0.29
N HIS A 111 -10.36 7.36 0.98
CA HIS A 111 -9.72 6.81 2.17
C HIS A 111 -10.75 6.44 3.24
N LEU A 112 -10.54 5.29 3.90
CA LEU A 112 -11.45 4.80 4.94
C LEU A 112 -11.65 5.81 6.09
N LEU A 113 -10.61 6.58 6.42
CA LEU A 113 -10.72 7.63 7.44
C LEU A 113 -11.73 8.73 7.06
N LEU A 114 -11.96 8.93 5.76
CA LEU A 114 -12.93 9.92 5.25
C LEU A 114 -14.30 9.31 5.01
N THR A 115 -14.37 8.13 4.41
CA THR A 115 -15.64 7.47 4.06
C THR A 115 -16.29 6.80 5.26
N GLN A 116 -15.48 6.29 6.18
CA GLN A 116 -15.90 5.50 7.34
C GLN A 116 -16.70 4.26 6.97
N ASP A 117 -16.57 3.81 5.72
CA ASP A 117 -17.27 2.63 5.18
C ASP A 117 -16.29 1.89 4.25
N ALA A 118 -15.84 0.70 4.70
CA ALA A 118 -14.88 -0.09 3.95
C ALA A 118 -15.39 -0.50 2.56
N ALA A 119 -16.69 -0.78 2.42
CA ALA A 119 -17.28 -1.15 1.14
C ALA A 119 -17.25 0.02 0.15
N VAL A 120 -17.52 1.23 0.62
CA VAL A 120 -17.43 2.45 -0.20
C VAL A 120 -16.00 2.68 -0.64
N THR A 121 -15.04 2.59 0.28
CA THR A 121 -13.61 2.74 -0.03
C THR A 121 -13.17 1.74 -1.08
N GLN A 122 -13.48 0.46 -0.92
CA GLN A 122 -13.12 -0.58 -1.89
C GLN A 122 -13.73 -0.33 -3.27
N THR A 123 -14.99 0.05 -3.31
CA THR A 123 -15.68 0.34 -4.57
C THR A 123 -15.01 1.51 -5.31
N MET A 124 -14.73 2.61 -4.60
CA MET A 124 -14.07 3.77 -5.19
C MET A 124 -12.67 3.44 -5.69
N MET A 125 -11.91 2.68 -4.91
CA MET A 125 -10.54 2.28 -5.29
C MET A 125 -10.52 1.41 -6.54
N ARG A 126 -11.49 0.52 -6.68
CA ARG A 126 -11.63 -0.33 -7.88
C ARG A 126 -12.03 0.51 -9.10
N GLN A 127 -12.97 1.42 -8.95
CA GLN A 127 -13.42 2.31 -10.03
C GLN A 127 -12.31 3.22 -10.53
N LYS A 128 -11.41 3.65 -9.65
CA LYS A 128 -10.31 4.55 -9.96
C LYS A 128 -9.01 3.83 -10.34
N ASN A 129 -9.04 2.51 -10.46
CA ASN A 129 -7.85 1.68 -10.76
C ASN A 129 -6.74 1.84 -9.72
N ILE A 130 -7.09 1.96 -8.46
CA ILE A 130 -6.13 2.11 -7.34
C ILE A 130 -5.87 0.76 -6.69
N SER A 131 -6.92 -0.03 -6.41
CA SER A 131 -6.78 -1.34 -5.78
C SER A 131 -6.25 -2.38 -6.75
N VAL A 132 -5.33 -3.23 -6.26
CA VAL A 132 -4.85 -4.40 -7.01
C VAL A 132 -5.79 -5.60 -6.89
N ALA A 133 -6.82 -5.52 -6.07
CA ALA A 133 -7.77 -6.61 -5.87
C ALA A 133 -8.41 -7.03 -7.20
N GLY A 134 -8.35 -8.34 -7.49
CA GLY A 134 -8.84 -8.91 -8.74
C GLY A 134 -7.99 -8.59 -9.98
N ARG A 135 -6.83 -7.95 -9.82
CA ARG A 135 -5.98 -7.49 -10.92
C ARG A 135 -4.54 -7.96 -10.81
N CYS A 136 -4.26 -8.88 -9.91
CA CYS A 136 -2.91 -9.42 -9.71
C CYS A 136 -2.98 -10.94 -9.59
N GLN A 137 -1.81 -11.57 -9.72
CA GLN A 137 -1.65 -13.01 -9.61
C GLN A 137 -0.50 -13.31 -8.66
N SER A 138 -0.64 -14.34 -7.82
CA SER A 138 0.39 -14.69 -6.84
C SER A 138 1.71 -15.09 -7.51
N GLU A 139 2.82 -14.69 -6.91
CA GLU A 139 4.17 -15.09 -7.36
C GLU A 139 4.33 -16.60 -7.41
N THR A 140 3.54 -17.35 -6.64
CA THR A 140 3.59 -18.82 -6.63
C THR A 140 3.02 -19.45 -7.90
N GLU A 141 2.25 -18.69 -8.68
CA GLU A 141 1.60 -19.12 -9.91
C GLU A 141 2.29 -18.62 -11.18
N VAL A 142 3.33 -17.78 -11.04
CA VAL A 142 4.01 -17.12 -12.14
C VAL A 142 5.51 -17.43 -12.05
N SER A 143 6.12 -17.95 -13.14
CA SER A 143 7.56 -18.20 -13.16
C SER A 143 8.35 -16.88 -13.13
N GLU A 144 9.60 -16.93 -12.66
CA GLU A 144 10.47 -15.73 -12.60
C GLU A 144 10.63 -15.06 -13.96
N LEU A 145 10.73 -15.84 -15.04
CA LEU A 145 10.84 -15.28 -16.39
C LEU A 145 9.57 -14.57 -16.83
N GLU A 146 8.41 -15.10 -16.47
CA GLU A 146 7.12 -14.49 -16.80
C GLU A 146 6.88 -13.22 -16.00
N GLN A 147 7.41 -13.14 -14.77
CA GLN A 147 7.24 -11.95 -13.92
C GLN A 147 7.77 -10.69 -14.60
N GLU A 148 8.93 -10.78 -15.27
CA GLU A 148 9.53 -9.65 -15.97
C GLU A 148 8.69 -9.16 -17.14
N GLU A 149 7.88 -10.04 -17.73
CA GLU A 149 7.00 -9.71 -18.85
C GLU A 149 5.66 -9.12 -18.41
N ARG A 150 5.37 -9.14 -17.09
CA ARG A 150 4.09 -8.71 -16.53
C ARG A 150 4.12 -7.30 -15.95
N VAL A 151 4.98 -6.44 -16.47
CA VAL A 151 5.04 -5.03 -16.08
C VAL A 151 3.73 -4.33 -16.45
N ILE A 152 3.21 -3.55 -15.51
CA ILE A 152 1.98 -2.77 -15.68
C ILE A 152 2.29 -1.28 -15.63
N HIS A 153 1.38 -0.47 -16.18
CA HIS A 153 1.57 0.98 -16.28
C HIS A 153 0.42 1.79 -15.69
N TRP A 154 -0.57 1.14 -15.06
CA TRP A 154 -1.72 1.84 -14.49
C TRP A 154 -1.49 2.36 -13.08
N ILE A 155 -0.41 1.95 -12.40
CA ILE A 155 -0.02 2.51 -11.10
C ILE A 155 0.87 3.72 -11.33
N ARG A 156 0.41 4.88 -10.91
CA ARG A 156 1.18 6.14 -11.00
C ARG A 156 1.95 6.36 -9.71
N GLN A 157 3.20 6.79 -9.88
CA GLN A 157 4.11 7.09 -8.76
C GLN A 157 4.12 8.56 -8.38
#